data_952f321844fc42fbf2eec1852f72bf74
#
_entry.id   952f321844fc42fbf2eec1852f72bf74
#
_cell.length_a   1.000
_cell.length_b   1.000
_cell.length_c   1.000
_cell.angle_alpha   90.00
_cell.angle_beta   90.00
_cell.angle_gamma   90.00
#
_symmetry.space_group_name_H-M   'P 1'
#
loop_
_entity.id
_entity.type
_entity.pdbx_description
1 polymer ?
#
loop_
_entity_poly.entity_id
_entity_poly.type
_entity_poly.pdbx_seq_one_letter_code
_entity_poly.pdbx_strand_id
1 'polypeptide(L)'
;MDLTTYVRQRLAEIKADPDLCRRPKGRLSPSRVSAASQLFGAMGFSKRLLILLHLMDGERSVSELVSLIRGSRAALSQHLSGMAKLGIVKSRTQGKRRFYSCTSEQAKMLVDFLSDLADRDALPTGKRSGKGSSSWR
;
A
#
# COMPACT_ATOMS: atom_id res chain seq x y z
N MET A 1 5.82 -18.23 -3.44
CA MET A 1 4.34 -18.21 -3.59
C MET A 1 3.92 -16.76 -3.68
N ASP A 2 3.28 -16.36 -4.76
CA ASP A 2 2.75 -15.01 -4.86
C ASP A 2 1.55 -14.80 -3.92
N LEU A 3 1.24 -13.55 -3.60
CA LEU A 3 0.15 -13.21 -2.69
C LEU A 3 -1.21 -13.68 -3.21
N THR A 4 -1.41 -13.63 -4.52
CA THR A 4 -2.66 -14.06 -5.17
C THR A 4 -2.90 -15.54 -4.96
N THR A 5 -1.88 -16.37 -5.15
CA THR A 5 -1.94 -17.81 -4.90
C THR A 5 -2.17 -18.10 -3.42
N TYR A 6 -1.47 -17.40 -2.54
CA TYR A 6 -1.66 -17.53 -1.10
C TYR A 6 -3.09 -17.20 -0.67
N VAL A 7 -3.64 -16.10 -1.16
CA VAL A 7 -5.01 -15.67 -0.82
C VAL A 7 -6.05 -16.65 -1.37
N ARG A 8 -5.88 -17.13 -2.60
CA ARG A 8 -6.78 -18.15 -3.18
C ARG A 8 -6.76 -19.43 -2.37
N GLN A 9 -5.59 -19.90 -2.03
CA GLN A 9 -5.43 -21.11 -1.21
C GLN A 9 -6.07 -20.92 0.16
N ARG A 10 -5.87 -19.75 0.78
CA ARG A 10 -6.43 -19.42 2.09
C ARG A 10 -7.96 -19.33 2.06
N LEU A 11 -8.52 -18.73 1.00
CA LEU A 11 -9.98 -18.70 0.80
C LEU A 11 -10.57 -20.09 0.57
N ALA A 12 -9.87 -20.96 -0.13
CA ALA A 12 -10.29 -22.34 -0.32
C ALA A 12 -10.28 -23.11 1.01
N GLU A 13 -9.25 -22.92 1.83
CA GLU A 13 -9.17 -23.50 3.17
C GLU A 13 -10.31 -23.05 4.08
N ILE A 14 -10.65 -21.75 4.05
CA ILE A 14 -11.75 -21.17 4.83
C ILE A 14 -13.11 -21.72 4.38
N LYS A 15 -13.31 -21.91 3.08
CA LYS A 15 -14.53 -22.52 2.54
C LYS A 15 -14.66 -23.97 2.94
N ALA A 16 -13.55 -24.70 3.03
CA ALA A 16 -13.53 -26.10 3.44
C ALA A 16 -13.74 -26.27 4.96
N ASP A 17 -13.30 -25.28 5.76
CA ASP A 17 -13.44 -25.29 7.22
C ASP A 17 -13.80 -23.89 7.73
N PRO A 18 -15.10 -23.60 7.92
CA PRO A 18 -15.56 -22.30 8.41
C PRO A 18 -15.00 -21.91 9.79
N ASP A 19 -14.59 -22.87 10.60
CA ASP A 19 -14.00 -22.60 11.92
C ASP A 19 -12.58 -22.03 11.83
N LEU A 20 -11.94 -22.16 10.68
CA LEU A 20 -10.67 -21.51 10.39
C LEU A 20 -10.74 -19.98 10.49
N CYS A 21 -11.90 -19.38 10.21
CA CYS A 21 -12.14 -17.95 10.40
C CYS A 21 -12.25 -17.53 11.86
N ARG A 22 -12.69 -18.45 12.72
CA ARG A 22 -12.95 -18.15 14.14
C ARG A 22 -11.72 -18.27 15.02
N ARG A 23 -10.74 -19.02 14.58
CA ARG A 23 -9.47 -19.18 15.29
C ARG A 23 -8.39 -18.35 14.61
N PRO A 24 -7.93 -17.24 15.21
CA PRO A 24 -6.71 -16.64 14.76
C PRO A 24 -5.63 -17.71 14.88
N LYS A 25 -5.29 -18.34 13.75
CA LYS A 25 -4.11 -19.22 13.72
C LYS A 25 -2.92 -18.36 14.09
N GLY A 26 -2.41 -18.49 15.28
CA GLY A 26 -1.33 -17.85 15.99
C GLY A 26 -0.11 -17.33 15.24
N ARG A 27 -0.31 -16.85 14.03
CA ARG A 27 0.73 -16.27 13.18
C ARG A 27 0.98 -14.78 13.46
N LEU A 28 0.00 -14.11 14.08
CA LEU A 28 0.13 -12.71 14.46
C LEU A 28 0.16 -12.61 15.98
N SER A 29 1.36 -12.59 16.54
CA SER A 29 1.58 -12.17 17.92
C SER A 29 1.23 -10.69 18.08
N PRO A 30 0.95 -10.18 19.28
CA PRO A 30 0.68 -8.77 19.50
C PRO A 30 1.74 -7.83 18.87
N SER A 31 3.02 -8.21 18.93
CA SER A 31 4.09 -7.43 18.31
C SER A 31 4.00 -7.43 16.77
N ARG A 32 3.62 -8.54 16.17
CA ARG A 32 3.43 -8.63 14.72
C ARG A 32 2.20 -7.88 14.26
N VAL A 33 1.14 -7.87 15.06
CA VAL A 33 -0.05 -7.03 14.80
C VAL A 33 0.32 -5.56 14.79
N SER A 34 1.14 -5.12 15.77
CA SER A 34 1.62 -3.74 15.82
C SER A 34 2.41 -3.37 14.57
N ALA A 35 3.34 -4.22 14.13
CA ALA A 35 4.12 -4.00 12.91
C ALA A 35 3.24 -3.95 11.66
N ALA A 36 2.26 -4.84 11.55
CA ALA A 36 1.29 -4.83 10.46
C ALA A 36 0.46 -3.54 10.44
N SER A 37 0.01 -3.10 11.61
CA SER A 37 -0.74 -1.85 11.76
C SER A 37 0.09 -0.63 11.35
N GLN A 38 1.37 -0.61 11.67
CA GLN A 38 2.28 0.46 11.22
C GLN A 38 2.41 0.48 9.70
N LEU A 39 2.55 -0.68 9.07
CA LEU A 39 2.61 -0.78 7.60
C LEU A 39 1.32 -0.27 6.96
N PHE A 40 0.16 -0.74 7.41
CA PHE A 40 -1.13 -0.26 6.92
C PHE A 40 -1.33 1.23 7.18
N GLY A 41 -0.97 1.72 8.35
CA GLY A 41 -1.04 3.14 8.67
C GLY A 41 -0.16 3.99 7.76
N ALA A 42 1.03 3.52 7.46
CA ALA A 42 1.94 4.19 6.53
C ALA A 42 1.40 4.24 5.09
N MET A 43 0.71 3.19 4.67
CA MET A 43 0.14 3.07 3.32
C MET A 43 -1.26 3.68 3.21
N GLY A 44 -1.93 3.97 4.31
CA GLY A 44 -3.33 4.36 4.38
C GLY A 44 -3.66 5.79 3.92
N PHE A 45 -2.73 6.49 3.30
CA PHE A 45 -2.94 7.80 2.70
C PHE A 45 -3.03 7.66 1.18
N SER A 46 -4.05 8.27 0.55
CA SER A 46 -4.25 8.16 -0.89
C SER A 46 -3.02 8.58 -1.71
N LYS A 47 -2.35 9.64 -1.31
CA LYS A 47 -1.11 10.09 -1.97
C LYS A 47 0.03 9.09 -1.84
N ARG A 48 0.16 8.42 -0.70
CA ARG A 48 1.18 7.38 -0.50
C ARG A 48 0.90 6.15 -1.35
N LEU A 49 -0.36 5.73 -1.45
CA LEU A 49 -0.74 4.63 -2.35
C LEU A 49 -0.45 4.96 -3.81
N LEU A 50 -0.75 6.20 -4.24
CA LEU A 50 -0.43 6.65 -5.60
C LEU A 50 1.07 6.64 -5.86
N ILE A 51 1.87 7.10 -4.91
CA ILE A 51 3.34 7.02 -5.01
C ILE A 51 3.78 5.57 -5.21
N LEU A 52 3.30 4.67 -4.37
CA LEU A 52 3.69 3.25 -4.44
C LEU A 52 3.25 2.62 -5.77
N LEU A 53 2.07 2.93 -6.27
CA LEU A 53 1.61 2.49 -7.58
C LEU A 53 2.58 2.91 -8.70
N HIS A 54 3.03 4.16 -8.69
CA HIS A 54 3.98 4.64 -9.68
C HIS A 54 5.39 4.05 -9.51
N LEU A 55 5.74 3.63 -8.29
CA LEU A 55 7.02 2.97 -8.02
C LEU A 55 7.01 1.47 -8.32
N MET A 56 5.84 0.87 -8.59
CA MET A 56 5.76 -0.55 -8.96
C MET A 56 6.48 -0.85 -10.27
N ASP A 57 6.45 0.08 -11.20
CA ASP A 57 7.10 -0.05 -12.51
C ASP A 57 8.60 0.25 -12.48
N GLY A 58 9.11 0.70 -11.36
CA GLY A 58 10.52 1.03 -11.19
C GLY A 58 10.75 2.36 -10.48
N GLU A 59 11.99 2.75 -10.46
CA GLU A 59 12.45 3.99 -9.83
C GLU A 59 11.89 5.23 -10.52
N ARG A 60 11.53 6.24 -9.73
CA ARG A 60 11.04 7.54 -10.21
C ARG A 60 11.74 8.68 -9.48
N SER A 61 11.99 9.77 -10.19
CA SER A 61 12.46 11.00 -9.56
C SER A 61 11.32 11.71 -8.84
N VAL A 62 11.66 12.55 -7.86
CA VAL A 62 10.67 13.40 -7.17
C VAL A 62 9.93 14.29 -8.17
N SER A 63 10.63 14.84 -9.15
CA SER A 63 10.02 15.68 -10.18
C SER A 63 9.01 14.93 -11.04
N GLU A 64 9.30 13.68 -11.42
CA GLU A 64 8.36 12.82 -12.13
C GLU A 64 7.12 12.52 -11.28
N LEU A 65 7.30 12.20 -10.00
CA LEU A 65 6.19 11.92 -9.08
C LEU A 65 5.30 13.15 -8.89
N VAL A 66 5.89 14.35 -8.78
CA VAL A 66 5.13 15.61 -8.70
C VAL A 66 4.26 15.80 -9.93
N SER A 67 4.81 15.53 -11.11
CA SER A 67 4.07 15.66 -12.38
C SER A 67 2.93 14.64 -12.48
N LEU A 68 3.15 13.40 -12.03
CA LEU A 68 2.19 12.30 -12.15
C LEU A 68 1.05 12.38 -11.12
N ILE A 69 1.36 12.81 -9.90
CA ILE A 69 0.42 12.69 -8.76
C ILE A 69 -0.36 13.98 -8.50
N ARG A 70 0.08 15.08 -9.06
CA ARG A 70 -0.48 16.42 -8.78
C ARG A 70 -0.50 16.75 -7.28
N GLY A 71 0.27 17.71 -6.90
CA GLY A 71 0.37 18.17 -5.53
C GLY A 71 1.62 19.02 -5.34
N SER A 72 1.80 19.55 -4.14
CA SER A 72 3.00 20.29 -3.82
C SER A 72 4.19 19.34 -3.66
N ARG A 73 5.35 19.79 -4.12
CA ARG A 73 6.60 19.07 -3.93
C ARG A 73 6.90 18.84 -2.44
N ALA A 74 6.57 19.82 -1.60
CA ALA A 74 6.77 19.73 -0.15
C ALA A 74 5.94 18.62 0.47
N ALA A 75 4.65 18.52 0.14
CA ALA A 75 3.76 17.47 0.64
C ALA A 75 4.22 16.09 0.16
N LEU A 76 4.59 15.96 -1.11
CA LEU A 76 5.07 14.71 -1.67
C LEU A 76 6.37 14.27 -0.99
N SER A 77 7.30 15.19 -0.76
CA SER A 77 8.55 14.92 -0.05
C SER A 77 8.31 14.45 1.39
N GLN A 78 7.31 14.99 2.08
CA GLN A 78 6.91 14.53 3.41
C GLN A 78 6.38 13.09 3.38
N HIS A 79 5.53 12.76 2.40
CA HIS A 79 5.02 11.39 2.22
C HIS A 79 6.17 10.41 1.95
N LEU A 80 7.07 10.76 1.06
CA LEU A 80 8.25 9.96 0.73
C LEU A 80 9.16 9.77 1.94
N SER A 81 9.46 10.84 2.69
CA SER A 81 10.26 10.76 3.92
C SER A 81 9.60 9.87 4.97
N GLY A 82 8.29 9.97 5.14
CA GLY A 82 7.54 9.13 6.08
C GLY A 82 7.64 7.65 5.74
N MET A 83 7.50 7.31 4.47
CA MET A 83 7.66 5.92 4.01
C MET A 83 9.11 5.44 4.06
N ALA A 84 10.08 6.32 3.81
CA ALA A 84 11.50 5.98 3.89
C ALA A 84 11.93 5.64 5.32
N LYS A 85 11.40 6.35 6.32
CA LYS A 85 11.67 6.05 7.75
C LYS A 85 11.21 4.65 8.15
N LEU A 86 10.18 4.13 7.50
CA LEU A 86 9.64 2.79 7.74
C LEU A 86 10.26 1.71 6.82
N GLY A 87 11.20 2.10 5.97
CA GLY A 87 11.86 1.17 5.05
C GLY A 87 10.99 0.71 3.87
N ILE A 88 9.88 1.40 3.60
CA ILE A 88 8.98 1.06 2.48
C ILE A 88 9.58 1.50 1.16
N VAL A 89 10.18 2.69 1.13
CA VAL A 89 10.89 3.23 -0.01
C VAL A 89 12.31 3.58 0.35
N LYS A 90 13.16 3.66 -0.65
CA LYS A 90 14.55 4.07 -0.52
C LYS A 90 14.86 5.18 -1.53
N SER A 91 15.65 6.14 -1.12
CA SER A 91 16.10 7.22 -2.00
C SER A 91 17.56 7.04 -2.42
N ARG A 92 17.86 7.52 -3.59
CA ARG A 92 19.24 7.77 -4.03
C ARG A 92 19.33 9.13 -4.68
N THR A 93 20.48 9.74 -4.62
CA THR A 93 20.75 11.02 -5.25
C THR A 93 21.70 10.82 -6.42
N GLN A 94 21.38 11.42 -7.56
CA GLN A 94 22.24 11.48 -8.73
C GLN A 94 22.30 12.92 -9.23
N GLY A 95 23.43 13.56 -9.02
CA GLY A 95 23.57 15.00 -9.28
C GLY A 95 22.62 15.81 -8.38
N LYS A 96 21.77 16.62 -9.00
CA LYS A 96 20.75 17.43 -8.29
C LYS A 96 19.40 16.71 -8.19
N ARG A 97 19.30 15.50 -8.70
CA ARG A 97 18.07 14.72 -8.74
C ARG A 97 18.02 13.69 -7.60
N ARG A 98 16.86 13.59 -6.98
CA ARG A 98 16.57 12.53 -6.00
C ARG A 98 15.57 11.56 -6.60
N PHE A 99 15.91 10.28 -6.53
CA PHE A 99 15.10 9.18 -7.01
C PHE A 99 14.63 8.33 -5.85
N TYR A 100 13.44 7.78 -5.98
CA TYR A 100 12.87 6.85 -5.01
C TYR A 100 12.51 5.54 -5.67
N SER A 101 12.64 4.46 -4.92
CA SER A 101 12.21 3.12 -5.32
C SER A 101 11.50 2.43 -4.15
N CYS A 102 10.54 1.58 -4.45
CA CYS A 102 9.90 0.74 -3.44
C CYS A 102 10.79 -0.47 -3.17
N THR A 103 11.26 -0.60 -1.93
CA THR A 103 12.15 -1.69 -1.50
C THR A 103 11.46 -2.70 -0.60
N SER A 104 10.25 -2.42 -0.16
CA SER A 104 9.46 -3.33 0.67
C SER A 104 8.68 -4.31 -0.20
N GLU A 105 9.07 -5.58 -0.20
CA GLU A 105 8.31 -6.63 -0.88
C GLU A 105 6.89 -6.74 -0.32
N GLN A 106 6.71 -6.54 0.99
CA GLN A 106 5.40 -6.56 1.63
C GLN A 106 4.50 -5.45 1.11
N ALA A 107 5.02 -4.24 0.96
CA ALA A 107 4.27 -3.12 0.39
C ALA A 107 3.89 -3.40 -1.07
N LYS A 108 4.80 -3.93 -1.88
CA LYS A 108 4.53 -4.33 -3.27
C LYS A 108 3.41 -5.37 -3.34
N MET A 109 3.49 -6.41 -2.52
CA MET A 109 2.47 -7.46 -2.46
C MET A 109 1.10 -6.90 -2.08
N LEU A 110 1.03 -5.97 -1.12
CA LEU A 110 -0.22 -5.34 -0.72
C LEU A 110 -0.79 -4.46 -1.83
N VAL A 111 0.04 -3.69 -2.53
CA VAL A 111 -0.39 -2.87 -3.66
C VAL A 111 -0.92 -3.75 -4.79
N ASP A 112 -0.22 -4.82 -5.13
CA ASP A 112 -0.68 -5.80 -6.14
C ASP A 112 -2.01 -6.42 -5.75
N PHE A 113 -2.16 -6.81 -4.50
CA PHE A 113 -3.40 -7.39 -4.00
C PHE A 113 -4.56 -6.40 -4.07
N LEU A 114 -4.35 -5.15 -3.66
CA LEU A 114 -5.36 -4.10 -3.76
C LEU A 114 -5.74 -3.81 -5.22
N SER A 115 -4.78 -3.83 -6.12
CA SER A 115 -5.02 -3.66 -7.56
C SER A 115 -5.89 -4.80 -8.11
N ASP A 116 -5.58 -6.04 -7.73
CA ASP A 116 -6.38 -7.22 -8.11
C ASP A 116 -7.81 -7.13 -7.57
N LEU A 117 -7.99 -6.67 -6.33
CA LEU A 117 -9.32 -6.42 -5.76
C LEU A 117 -10.09 -5.33 -6.50
N ALA A 118 -9.42 -4.28 -6.92
CA ALA A 118 -10.02 -3.19 -7.68
C ALA A 118 -10.49 -3.68 -9.05
N ASP A 119 -9.66 -4.47 -9.73
CA ASP A 119 -9.99 -5.04 -11.05
C ASP A 119 -11.20 -5.98 -10.98
N ARG A 120 -11.45 -6.60 -9.84
CA ARG A 120 -12.61 -7.46 -9.59
C ARG A 120 -13.80 -6.72 -8.99
N ASP A 121 -13.75 -5.41 -8.88
CA ASP A 121 -14.75 -4.57 -8.20
C ASP A 121 -15.06 -5.05 -6.76
N ALA A 122 -14.03 -5.57 -6.09
CA ALA A 122 -14.14 -6.17 -4.76
C ALA A 122 -13.63 -5.26 -3.64
N LEU A 123 -13.20 -4.04 -3.95
CA LEU A 123 -12.87 -3.06 -2.93
C LEU A 123 -14.15 -2.53 -2.26
N PRO A 124 -14.17 -2.43 -0.93
CA PRO A 124 -15.32 -1.88 -0.24
C PRO A 124 -15.51 -0.42 -0.65
N THR A 125 -16.53 -0.17 -1.45
CA THR A 125 -17.01 1.17 -1.72
C THR A 125 -17.95 1.54 -0.58
N GLY A 126 -17.47 2.32 0.37
CA GLY A 126 -18.35 2.87 1.39
C GLY A 126 -19.50 3.59 0.72
N LYS A 127 -20.75 3.14 0.96
CA LYS A 127 -21.92 3.94 0.60
C LYS A 127 -21.77 5.27 1.31
N ARG A 128 -21.43 6.30 0.57
CA ARG A 128 -21.54 7.66 1.06
C ARG A 128 -23.01 7.97 1.23
N SER A 129 -23.50 7.83 2.43
CA SER A 129 -24.77 8.45 2.79
C SER A 129 -24.59 9.96 2.67
N GLY A 130 -25.25 10.50 1.68
CA GLY A 130 -25.52 11.86 1.33
C GLY A 130 -24.78 13.01 2.00
N LYS A 131 -24.41 13.96 1.16
CA LYS A 131 -23.97 15.34 1.46
C LYS A 131 -22.59 15.50 2.11
N GLY A 132 -21.64 15.66 1.29
CA GLY A 132 -20.32 16.16 1.62
C GLY A 132 -19.43 16.04 0.41
N SER A 133 -19.02 17.15 -0.15
CA SER A 133 -17.97 17.20 -1.16
C SER A 133 -16.74 16.49 -0.61
N SER A 134 -16.54 15.27 -0.99
CA SER A 134 -15.33 14.57 -0.67
C SER A 134 -14.27 14.93 -1.68
N SER A 135 -13.50 15.88 -1.34
CA SER A 135 -12.20 16.01 -1.98
C SER A 135 -11.28 14.94 -1.39
N TRP A 136 -10.98 13.95 -2.18
CA TRP A 136 -9.82 13.14 -1.97
C TRP A 136 -8.59 14.03 -2.20
N ARG A 137 -8.08 14.57 -1.14
CA ARG A 137 -6.87 15.37 -1.18
C ARG A 137 -5.66 14.53 -0.84
#